data_023cf8a1eefa0152264149324d9f377d
#
_entry.id   023cf8a1eefa0152264149324d9f377d
#
_cell.length_a   1.000
_cell.length_b   1.000
_cell.length_c   1.000
_cell.angle_alpha   90.00
_cell.angle_beta   90.00
_cell.angle_gamma   90.00
#
_symmetry.space_group_name_H-M   'P 1'
#
loop_
_entity.id
_entity.type
_entity.pdbx_description
1 polymer ?
#
loop_
_entity_poly.entity_id
_entity_poly.type
_entity_poly.pdbx_seq_one_letter_code
_entity_poly.pdbx_strand_id
1 'polypeptide(L)'
;MTIEDISSAVMAAAERFPISKAVLFGSRANGTFSDDSDVDLIMEFNAPVTLITLGLLKEWLEGELKVNVDIIHGPLRDTDMIEVDKEMEIYAA
;
A
#
# COMPACT_ATOMS: atom_id res chain seq x y z
N MET A 1 -9.79 8.77 -8.79
CA MET A 1 -8.61 8.56 -7.92
C MET A 1 -7.37 8.35 -8.76
N THR A 2 -6.30 9.03 -8.45
CA THR A 2 -5.03 8.92 -9.17
C THR A 2 -3.97 8.27 -8.29
N ILE A 3 -2.83 7.91 -8.89
CA ILE A 3 -1.69 7.40 -8.13
C ILE A 3 -1.21 8.46 -7.13
N GLU A 4 -1.31 9.73 -7.48
CA GLU A 4 -0.97 10.83 -6.56
C GLU A 4 -1.88 10.86 -5.34
N ASP A 5 -3.16 10.55 -5.49
CA ASP A 5 -4.10 10.45 -4.36
C ASP A 5 -3.68 9.34 -3.41
N ILE A 6 -3.29 8.20 -3.97
CA ILE A 6 -2.82 7.05 -3.18
C ILE A 6 -1.51 7.41 -2.46
N SER A 7 -0.58 8.01 -3.18
CA SER A 7 0.71 8.42 -2.60
C SER A 7 0.51 9.43 -1.47
N SER A 8 -0.37 10.41 -1.66
CA SER A 8 -0.68 11.41 -0.63
C SER A 8 -1.28 10.77 0.62
N ALA A 9 -2.18 9.81 0.44
CA ALA A 9 -2.79 9.09 1.56
C ALA A 9 -1.73 8.29 2.33
N VAL A 10 -0.82 7.62 1.62
CA VAL A 10 0.27 6.88 2.25
C VAL A 10 1.22 7.81 3.00
N MET A 11 1.55 8.96 2.42
CA MET A 11 2.39 9.96 3.10
C MET A 11 1.75 10.44 4.40
N ALA A 12 0.44 10.69 4.39
CA ALA A 12 -0.28 11.08 5.59
C ALA A 12 -0.31 9.94 6.61
N ALA A 13 -0.48 8.71 6.15
CA ALA A 13 -0.45 7.53 7.02
C ALA A 13 0.92 7.35 7.67
N ALA A 14 2.00 7.67 6.95
CA ALA A 14 3.35 7.54 7.47
C ALA A 14 3.63 8.45 8.67
N GLU A 15 2.83 9.49 8.87
CA GLU A 15 2.92 10.34 10.06
C GLU A 15 2.33 9.67 11.30
N ARG A 16 1.48 8.66 11.09
CA ARG A 16 0.75 7.96 12.17
C ARG A 16 1.25 6.54 12.40
N PHE A 17 1.83 5.95 11.38
CA PHE A 17 2.28 4.55 11.37
C PHE A 17 3.74 4.50 10.94
N PRO A 18 4.53 3.54 11.43
CA PRO A 18 5.97 3.48 11.13
C PRO A 18 6.25 2.89 9.75
N ILE A 19 5.70 3.50 8.70
CA ILE A 19 5.90 3.05 7.32
C ILE A 19 7.27 3.54 6.83
N SER A 20 8.09 2.62 6.34
CA SER A 20 9.39 2.98 5.74
C SER A 20 9.34 2.95 4.21
N LYS A 21 8.47 2.13 3.63
CA LYS A 21 8.34 2.02 2.19
C LYS A 21 6.95 1.53 1.83
N ALA A 22 6.40 2.03 0.74
CA ALA A 22 5.15 1.53 0.19
C ALA A 22 5.27 1.39 -1.32
N VAL A 23 4.89 0.23 -1.84
CA VAL A 23 4.93 -0.09 -3.25
C VAL A 23 3.52 -0.43 -3.70
N LEU A 24 3.05 0.27 -4.72
CA LEU A 24 1.77 0.00 -5.36
C LEU A 24 1.96 -1.08 -6.42
N PHE A 25 1.11 -2.08 -6.43
CA PHE A 25 1.19 -3.14 -7.42
C PHE A 25 -0.21 -3.53 -7.91
N GLY A 26 -0.27 -4.44 -8.90
CA GLY A 26 -1.53 -4.88 -9.45
C GLY A 26 -2.12 -3.93 -10.48
N SER A 27 -3.44 -3.93 -10.64
CA SER A 27 -4.11 -3.19 -11.70
C SER A 27 -3.88 -1.68 -11.65
N ARG A 28 -3.76 -1.10 -10.46
CA ARG A 28 -3.53 0.33 -10.32
C ARG A 28 -2.14 0.75 -10.82
N ALA A 29 -1.13 -0.10 -10.60
CA ALA A 29 0.22 0.17 -11.10
C ALA A 29 0.28 0.04 -12.62
N ASN A 30 -0.58 -0.80 -13.20
CA ASN A 30 -0.67 -1.00 -14.66
C ASN A 30 -1.46 0.08 -15.39
N GLY A 31 -2.20 0.90 -14.66
CA GLY A 31 -3.11 1.86 -15.27
C GLY A 31 -4.38 1.24 -15.85
N THR A 32 -4.65 -0.03 -15.55
CA THR A 32 -5.83 -0.75 -16.05
C THR A 32 -6.94 -0.86 -15.00
N PHE A 33 -6.99 0.10 -14.10
CA PHE A 33 -7.94 0.10 -13.01
C PHE A 33 -9.18 0.95 -13.33
N SER A 34 -10.27 0.68 -12.62
CA SER A 34 -11.44 1.55 -12.55
C SER A 34 -11.47 2.22 -11.17
N ASP A 35 -12.36 3.21 -11.00
CA ASP A 35 -12.43 3.99 -9.75
C ASP A 35 -12.74 3.14 -8.52
N ASP A 36 -13.37 1.99 -8.70
CA ASP A 36 -13.72 1.09 -7.61
C ASP A 36 -12.78 -0.12 -7.49
N SER A 37 -11.68 -0.11 -8.23
CA SER A 37 -10.66 -1.17 -8.11
C SER A 37 -9.97 -1.11 -6.76
N ASP A 38 -9.63 -2.29 -6.21
CA ASP A 38 -8.90 -2.38 -4.97
C ASP A 38 -7.50 -1.79 -5.12
N VAL A 39 -6.97 -1.28 -4.01
CA VAL A 39 -5.60 -0.79 -3.95
C VAL A 39 -4.76 -1.86 -3.27
N ASP A 40 -3.74 -2.34 -3.94
CA ASP A 40 -2.83 -3.36 -3.43
C ASP A 40 -1.48 -2.72 -3.12
N LEU A 41 -1.07 -2.80 -1.86
CA LEU A 41 0.16 -2.19 -1.39
C LEU A 41 1.05 -3.21 -0.69
N ILE A 42 2.34 -3.17 -1.01
CA ILE A 42 3.36 -3.87 -0.25
C ILE A 42 4.03 -2.81 0.61
N MET A 43 3.99 -3.00 1.93
CA MET A 43 4.56 -2.03 2.86
C MET A 43 5.66 -2.63 3.71
N GLU A 44 6.74 -1.85 3.86
CA GLU A 44 7.80 -2.13 4.80
C GLU A 44 7.70 -1.13 5.95
N PHE A 45 8.11 -1.55 7.14
CA PHE A 45 8.00 -0.73 8.34
C PHE A 45 9.37 -0.60 9.00
N ASN A 46 9.59 0.53 9.64
CA ASN A 46 10.83 0.81 10.37
C ASN A 46 10.74 0.50 11.86
N ALA A 47 9.66 -0.13 12.28
CA ALA A 47 9.43 -0.60 13.64
C ALA A 47 8.53 -1.83 13.59
N PRO A 48 8.55 -2.70 14.61
CA PRO A 48 7.65 -3.84 14.66
C PRO A 48 6.18 -3.39 14.64
N VAL A 49 5.36 -4.07 13.86
CA VAL A 49 3.92 -3.83 13.78
C VAL A 49 3.17 -5.12 14.06
N THR A 50 2.00 -4.99 14.65
CA THR A 50 1.12 -6.13 14.93
C THR A 50 0.03 -6.21 13.86
N LEU A 51 -0.71 -7.32 13.87
CA LEU A 51 -1.89 -7.46 12.99
C LEU A 51 -2.92 -6.38 13.29
N ILE A 52 -3.03 -5.98 14.56
CA ILE A 52 -3.94 -4.90 14.95
C ILE A 52 -3.52 -3.58 14.29
N THR A 53 -2.23 -3.29 14.32
CA THR A 53 -1.69 -2.09 13.67
C THR A 53 -1.94 -2.10 12.17
N LEU A 54 -1.72 -3.25 11.52
CA LEU A 54 -2.00 -3.40 10.08
C LEU A 54 -3.47 -3.21 9.78
N GLY A 55 -4.35 -3.73 10.63
CA GLY A 55 -5.80 -3.55 10.48
C GLY A 55 -6.22 -2.09 10.59
N LEU A 56 -5.65 -1.38 11.55
CA LEU A 56 -5.92 0.05 11.72
C LEU A 56 -5.43 0.87 10.53
N LEU A 57 -4.26 0.55 10.02
CA LEU A 57 -3.70 1.21 8.83
C LEU A 57 -4.58 0.96 7.62
N LYS A 58 -5.03 -0.27 7.43
CA LYS A 58 -5.94 -0.65 6.34
C LYS A 58 -7.24 0.17 6.42
N GLU A 59 -7.87 0.20 7.59
CA GLU A 59 -9.10 0.98 7.80
C GLU A 59 -8.87 2.46 7.52
N TRP A 60 -7.76 2.99 7.99
CA TRP A 60 -7.45 4.41 7.80
C TRP A 60 -7.34 4.75 6.32
N LEU A 61 -6.61 3.92 5.57
CA LEU A 61 -6.44 4.12 4.13
C LEU A 61 -7.75 3.91 3.37
N GLU A 62 -8.55 2.92 3.75
CA GLU A 62 -9.86 2.71 3.13
C GLU A 62 -10.80 3.90 3.36
N GLY A 63 -10.72 4.50 4.52
CA GLY A 63 -11.49 5.70 4.83
C GLY A 63 -11.06 6.90 3.99
N GLU A 64 -9.76 7.03 3.74
CA GLU A 64 -9.23 8.13 2.93
C GLU A 64 -9.48 7.94 1.45
N LEU A 65 -9.29 6.73 0.95
CA LEU A 65 -9.35 6.43 -0.48
C LEU A 65 -10.73 5.97 -0.93
N LYS A 66 -11.56 5.52 0.01
CA LYS A 66 -12.94 5.05 -0.23
C LYS A 66 -13.01 3.86 -1.19
N VAL A 67 -12.00 3.03 -1.17
CA VAL A 67 -11.93 1.74 -1.88
C VAL A 67 -11.29 0.74 -0.93
N ASN A 68 -11.43 -0.54 -1.25
CA ASN A 68 -10.76 -1.58 -0.49
C ASN A 68 -9.24 -1.46 -0.66
N VAL A 69 -8.51 -1.64 0.43
CA VAL A 69 -7.05 -1.59 0.43
C VAL A 69 -6.53 -2.89 1.00
N ASP A 70 -5.67 -3.57 0.25
CA ASP A 70 -4.97 -4.75 0.71
C ASP A 70 -3.52 -4.39 1.00
N ILE A 71 -3.06 -4.71 2.20
CA ILE A 71 -1.70 -4.44 2.62
C ILE A 71 -0.97 -5.74 2.83
N ILE A 72 0.15 -5.89 2.12
CA ILE A 72 1.05 -7.03 2.29
C ILE A 72 2.27 -6.51 3.04
N HIS A 73 2.62 -7.19 4.14
CA HIS A 73 3.80 -6.84 4.91
C HIS A 73 5.05 -7.26 4.14
N GLY A 74 5.82 -6.29 3.69
CA GLY A 74 7.08 -6.52 2.99
C GLY A 74 8.29 -6.58 3.92
N PRO A 75 9.46 -6.78 3.37
CA PRO A 75 9.72 -6.98 1.93
C PRO A 75 9.30 -8.37 1.44
N LEU A 76 8.92 -8.45 0.18
CA LEU A 76 8.68 -9.75 -0.46
C LEU A 76 10.02 -10.40 -0.75
N ARG A 77 10.12 -11.68 -0.42
CA ARG A 77 11.31 -12.47 -0.71
C ARG A 77 11.20 -13.08 -2.10
N ASP A 78 12.32 -13.41 -2.70
CA ASP A 78 12.35 -14.06 -4.02
C ASP A 78 11.53 -15.34 -4.05
N THR A 79 11.42 -16.02 -2.90
CA THR A 79 10.64 -17.24 -2.75
C THR A 79 9.15 -17.00 -2.54
N ASP A 80 8.75 -15.78 -2.28
CA ASP A 80 7.36 -15.40 -2.07
C ASP A 80 6.67 -15.03 -3.39
N MET A 81 7.14 -15.56 -4.46
CA MET A 81 6.79 -15.33 -5.85
C MET A 81 5.32 -14.95 -6.08
N ILE A 82 5.03 -13.69 -5.84
CA ILE A 82 3.87 -13.09 -6.47
C ILE A 82 4.43 -12.51 -7.77
N GLU A 83 3.95 -12.99 -8.89
CA GLU A 83 4.26 -12.36 -10.16
C GLU A 83 3.66 -10.97 -10.13
N VAL A 84 4.49 -10.00 -9.78
CA VAL A 84 4.10 -8.61 -9.85
C VAL A 84 4.58 -8.10 -11.21
N ASP A 85 3.70 -8.11 -12.19
CA ASP A 85 4.04 -7.64 -13.53
C ASP A 85 4.50 -6.20 -13.51
N LYS A 86 3.93 -5.40 -12.62
CA LYS A 86 4.32 -4.02 -12.40
C LYS A 86 4.17 -3.66 -10.95
N GLU A 87 5.18 -2.96 -10.47
CA GLU A 87 5.16 -2.35 -9.15
C GLU A 87 5.65 -0.92 -9.26
N MET A 88 5.13 -0.05 -8.41
CA MET A 88 5.51 1.36 -8.39
C MET A 88 5.75 1.78 -6.94
N GLU A 89 6.96 2.17 -6.63
CA GLU A 89 7.27 2.70 -5.31
C GLU A 89 6.63 4.09 -5.18
N ILE A 90 5.73 4.24 -4.23
CA ILE A 90 4.99 5.50 -4.03
C ILE A 90 5.39 6.22 -2.75
N TYR A 91 6.17 5.59 -1.89
CA TYR A 91 6.68 6.18 -0.67
C TYR A 91 7.94 5.48 -0.21
N ALA A 92 8.94 6.25 0.18
CA ALA A 92 10.16 5.76 0.82
C ALA A 92 10.63 6.80 1.82
N ALA A 93 10.83 6.35 3.06
CA ALA A 93 11.35 7.24 4.11
C ALA A 93 12.86 7.36 4.04
#